data_efb5d2a7a0964405516cef13df8377be
#
_entry.id   efb5d2a7a0964405516cef13df8377be
#
_cell.length_a   1.000
_cell.length_b   1.000
_cell.length_c   1.000
_cell.angle_alpha   90.00
_cell.angle_beta   90.00
_cell.angle_gamma   90.00
#
_symmetry.space_group_name_H-M   'P 1'
#
loop_
_entity.id
_entity.type
_entity.pdbx_description
1 polymer ?
#
loop_
_entity_poly.entity_id
_entity_poly.type
_entity_poly.pdbx_seq_one_letter_code
_entity_poly.pdbx_strand_id
1 'polypeptide(L)'
;PVGTNDKVEQFIRDFLVHKEVKIEVASNPEFLAQGSAVHDTLHAARIVIGTESRHAEKMLQEIYEPFKLPVVSVSRRSAEMIKYACNDFLALKISYMNEIANLCELVGADIEDIARGMSYDTRIGSNFLKAGIGYGGSCFPKDTKALKFIARQYGSQLKTIEAVVDV
;
A
#
# COMPACT_ATOMS: atom_id res chain seq x y z
N PRO A 1 5.04 -1.02 -9.95
CA PRO A 1 3.75 -1.45 -10.46
C PRO A 1 3.60 -2.97 -10.38
N VAL A 2 2.35 -3.45 -10.35
CA VAL A 2 2.07 -4.89 -10.34
C VAL A 2 2.66 -5.54 -11.59
N GLY A 3 3.39 -6.66 -11.41
CA GLY A 3 4.16 -7.34 -12.46
C GLY A 3 5.55 -6.74 -12.70
N THR A 4 6.02 -5.79 -11.90
CA THR A 4 7.38 -5.23 -12.05
C THR A 4 8.44 -6.28 -11.73
N ASN A 5 8.26 -7.06 -10.67
CA ASN A 5 9.23 -8.09 -10.27
C ASN A 5 9.35 -9.21 -11.32
N ASP A 6 8.27 -9.53 -12.04
CA ASP A 6 8.32 -10.49 -13.13
C ASP A 6 9.21 -9.97 -14.30
N LYS A 7 9.08 -8.66 -14.61
CA LYS A 7 9.92 -8.01 -15.63
C LYS A 7 11.38 -7.92 -15.20
N VAL A 8 11.62 -7.62 -13.92
CA VAL A 8 12.97 -7.58 -13.35
C VAL A 8 13.61 -8.96 -13.42
N GLU A 9 12.89 -10.00 -13.02
CA GLU A 9 13.39 -11.37 -13.14
C GLU A 9 13.75 -11.73 -14.59
N GLN A 10 12.85 -11.45 -15.52
CA GLN A 10 13.09 -11.73 -16.95
C GLN A 10 14.33 -10.97 -17.45
N PHE A 11 14.42 -9.67 -17.14
CA PHE A 11 15.58 -8.86 -17.55
C PHE A 11 16.91 -9.43 -16.99
N ILE A 12 16.93 -9.82 -15.72
CA ILE A 12 18.14 -10.39 -15.11
C ILE A 12 18.48 -11.74 -15.75
N ARG A 13 17.50 -12.60 -16.01
CA ARG A 13 17.70 -13.89 -16.69
C ARG A 13 18.26 -13.74 -18.09
N ASP A 14 17.73 -12.79 -18.84
CA ASP A 14 18.20 -12.49 -20.20
C ASP A 14 19.66 -11.98 -20.19
N PHE A 15 20.03 -11.18 -19.18
CA PHE A 15 21.40 -10.70 -18.99
C PHE A 15 22.36 -11.82 -18.57
N LEU A 16 21.88 -12.81 -17.81
CA LEU A 16 22.67 -13.89 -17.24
C LEU A 16 22.68 -15.16 -18.13
N VAL A 17 22.16 -15.12 -19.34
CA VAL A 17 21.97 -16.28 -20.22
C VAL A 17 23.23 -17.16 -20.40
N HIS A 18 24.41 -16.58 -20.28
CA HIS A 18 25.69 -17.28 -20.40
C HIS A 18 26.39 -17.55 -19.05
N LYS A 19 25.70 -17.36 -17.91
CA LYS A 19 26.27 -17.54 -16.57
C LYS A 19 25.45 -18.56 -15.80
N GLU A 20 26.12 -19.52 -15.19
CA GLU A 20 25.49 -20.47 -14.28
C GLU A 20 25.17 -19.83 -12.92
N VAL A 21 24.30 -18.82 -12.93
CA VAL A 21 23.85 -18.14 -11.71
C VAL A 21 22.38 -18.41 -11.50
N LYS A 22 22.03 -18.98 -10.35
CA LYS A 22 20.66 -19.14 -9.92
C LYS A 22 20.19 -17.84 -9.24
N ILE A 23 19.11 -17.26 -9.76
CA ILE A 23 18.48 -16.08 -9.18
C ILE A 23 17.06 -16.42 -8.73
N GLU A 24 16.64 -15.76 -7.66
CA GLU A 24 15.27 -15.80 -7.17
C GLU A 24 14.85 -14.38 -6.83
N VAL A 25 13.69 -13.96 -7.30
CA VAL A 25 13.17 -12.60 -7.12
C VAL A 25 11.97 -12.66 -6.19
N ALA A 26 11.95 -11.77 -5.21
CA ALA A 26 10.83 -11.61 -4.29
C ALA A 26 10.39 -10.16 -4.22
N SER A 27 9.11 -9.94 -3.96
CA SER A 27 8.53 -8.65 -3.60
C SER A 27 8.40 -8.58 -2.08
N ASN A 28 9.02 -7.56 -1.48
CA ASN A 28 8.92 -7.33 -0.04
C ASN A 28 8.59 -5.85 0.17
N PRO A 29 7.31 -5.48 0.03
CA PRO A 29 6.88 -4.09 0.13
C PRO A 29 7.01 -3.55 1.57
N GLU A 30 7.39 -2.29 1.69
CA GLU A 30 7.40 -1.54 2.93
C GLU A 30 6.08 -0.77 3.14
N PHE A 31 5.74 -0.45 4.39
CA PHE A 31 4.54 0.29 4.78
C PHE A 31 4.89 1.42 5.76
N LEU A 32 5.96 2.15 5.44
CA LEU A 32 6.53 3.18 6.30
C LEU A 32 5.81 4.50 6.13
N ALA A 33 5.75 5.29 7.20
CA ALA A 33 5.31 6.67 7.15
C ALA A 33 6.51 7.63 7.25
N GLN A 34 6.41 8.78 6.59
CA GLN A 34 7.41 9.82 6.69
C GLN A 34 7.48 10.35 8.14
N GLY A 35 8.69 10.43 8.69
CA GLY A 35 8.92 10.86 10.07
C GLY A 35 9.00 9.74 11.10
N SER A 36 8.43 8.53 10.81
CA SER A 36 8.47 7.37 11.71
C SER A 36 9.11 6.12 11.11
N ALA A 37 9.79 6.24 9.97
CA ALA A 37 10.25 5.10 9.17
C ALA A 37 11.08 4.06 9.96
N VAL A 38 11.98 4.49 10.84
CA VAL A 38 12.77 3.56 11.68
C VAL A 38 11.88 2.81 12.66
N HIS A 39 10.99 3.52 13.35
CA HIS A 39 10.02 2.92 14.26
C HIS A 39 9.12 1.94 13.51
N ASP A 40 8.58 2.35 12.36
CA ASP A 40 7.67 1.52 11.55
C ASP A 40 8.35 0.26 11.00
N THR A 41 9.67 0.32 10.76
CA THR A 41 10.46 -0.86 10.38
C THR A 41 10.59 -1.85 11.52
N LEU A 42 10.91 -1.36 12.72
CA LEU A 42 11.16 -2.20 13.89
C LEU A 42 9.87 -2.73 14.54
N HIS A 43 8.75 -2.03 14.36
CA HIS A 43 7.46 -2.31 14.99
C HIS A 43 6.34 -2.41 13.95
N ALA A 44 6.65 -2.92 12.77
CA ALA A 44 5.67 -3.07 11.69
C ALA A 44 4.48 -3.93 12.14
N ALA A 45 3.29 -3.63 11.63
CA ALA A 45 2.12 -4.47 11.89
C ALA A 45 2.23 -5.87 11.25
N ARG A 46 3.02 -5.99 10.19
CA ARG A 46 3.27 -7.22 9.43
C ARG A 46 4.45 -7.08 8.49
N ILE A 47 5.00 -8.21 8.09
CA ILE A 47 5.92 -8.36 6.96
C ILE A 47 5.17 -9.03 5.81
N VAL A 48 5.25 -8.51 4.59
CA VAL A 48 4.68 -9.13 3.40
C VAL A 48 5.82 -9.69 2.54
N ILE A 49 5.75 -10.97 2.22
CA ILE A 49 6.73 -11.67 1.36
C ILE A 49 5.99 -12.22 0.16
N GLY A 50 6.31 -11.71 -1.02
CA GLY A 50 5.77 -12.17 -2.29
C GLY A 50 6.82 -12.91 -3.10
N THR A 51 6.68 -14.23 -3.25
CA THR A 51 7.60 -15.04 -4.07
C THR A 51 6.96 -16.37 -4.46
N GLU A 52 7.37 -16.92 -5.58
CA GLU A 52 7.04 -18.27 -6.02
C GLU A 52 8.09 -19.30 -5.57
N SER A 53 9.22 -18.84 -4.99
CA SER A 53 10.30 -19.69 -4.51
C SER A 53 10.17 -19.96 -3.01
N ARG A 54 10.00 -21.22 -2.63
CA ARG A 54 10.04 -21.64 -1.22
C ARG A 54 11.39 -21.35 -0.53
N HIS A 55 12.48 -21.38 -1.30
CA HIS A 55 13.80 -21.07 -0.79
C HIS A 55 13.92 -19.58 -0.46
N ALA A 56 13.52 -18.69 -1.39
CA ALA A 56 13.51 -17.25 -1.14
C ALA A 56 12.56 -16.87 0.00
N GLU A 57 11.38 -17.51 0.07
CA GLU A 57 10.44 -17.29 1.18
C GLU A 57 11.08 -17.62 2.52
N LYS A 58 11.70 -18.80 2.63
CA LYS A 58 12.37 -19.25 3.87
C LYS A 58 13.50 -18.30 4.26
N MET A 59 14.35 -17.89 3.33
CA MET A 59 15.44 -16.95 3.59
C MET A 59 14.91 -15.62 4.14
N LEU A 60 13.84 -15.07 3.54
CA LEU A 60 13.23 -13.82 4.01
C LEU A 60 12.57 -14.00 5.38
N GLN A 61 11.91 -15.14 5.64
CA GLN A 61 11.36 -15.42 6.96
C GLN A 61 12.45 -15.49 8.03
N GLU A 62 13.60 -16.14 7.73
CA GLU A 62 14.76 -16.19 8.64
C GLU A 62 15.35 -14.79 8.91
N ILE A 63 15.41 -13.92 7.89
CA ILE A 63 15.88 -12.53 8.05
C ILE A 63 14.96 -11.72 8.98
N TYR A 64 13.65 -11.93 8.87
CA TYR A 64 12.65 -11.19 9.67
C TYR A 64 12.30 -11.85 11.00
N GLU A 65 12.76 -13.08 11.26
CA GLU A 65 12.48 -13.83 12.51
C GLU A 65 12.80 -13.01 13.78
N PRO A 66 13.94 -12.29 13.88
CA PRO A 66 14.26 -11.52 15.08
C PRO A 66 13.24 -10.44 15.45
N PHE A 67 12.46 -9.96 14.48
CA PHE A 67 11.43 -8.94 14.72
C PHE A 67 10.15 -9.51 15.34
N LYS A 68 9.93 -10.82 15.26
CA LYS A 68 8.74 -11.52 15.81
C LYS A 68 7.40 -10.92 15.33
N LEU A 69 7.37 -10.46 14.09
CA LEU A 69 6.20 -9.87 13.46
C LEU A 69 5.41 -10.92 12.65
N PRO A 70 4.10 -10.73 12.48
CA PRO A 70 3.32 -11.57 11.58
C PRO A 70 3.86 -11.50 10.15
N VAL A 71 4.04 -12.66 9.51
CA VAL A 71 4.47 -12.78 8.12
C VAL A 71 3.30 -13.21 7.25
N VAL A 72 3.08 -12.48 6.16
CA VAL A 72 2.08 -12.76 5.13
C VAL A 72 2.81 -13.18 3.86
N SER A 73 2.82 -14.49 3.60
CA SER A 73 3.43 -15.07 2.39
C SER A 73 2.40 -15.20 1.29
N VAL A 74 2.70 -14.62 0.12
CA VAL A 74 1.80 -14.55 -1.04
C VAL A 74 2.59 -14.61 -2.35
N SER A 75 1.90 -14.59 -3.50
CA SER A 75 2.57 -14.42 -4.80
C SER A 75 3.20 -13.03 -4.93
N ARG A 76 4.20 -12.88 -5.79
CA ARG A 76 4.85 -11.58 -6.07
C ARG A 76 3.84 -10.50 -6.47
N ARG A 77 2.91 -10.83 -7.38
CA ARG A 77 1.88 -9.90 -7.83
C ARG A 77 0.92 -9.50 -6.72
N SER A 78 0.57 -10.44 -5.84
CA SER A 78 -0.26 -10.15 -4.66
C SER A 78 0.47 -9.22 -3.68
N ALA A 79 1.75 -9.43 -3.43
CA ALA A 79 2.54 -8.56 -2.57
C ALA A 79 2.64 -7.13 -3.15
N GLU A 80 2.90 -7.01 -4.45
CA GLU A 80 2.89 -5.71 -5.14
C GLU A 80 1.52 -5.03 -5.06
N MET A 81 0.42 -5.79 -5.26
CA MET A 81 -0.95 -5.25 -5.16
C MET A 81 -1.31 -4.83 -3.74
N ILE A 82 -0.90 -5.57 -2.71
CA ILE A 82 -1.15 -5.22 -1.30
C ILE A 82 -0.62 -3.82 -0.98
N LYS A 83 0.55 -3.45 -1.49
CA LYS A 83 1.12 -2.11 -1.27
C LYS A 83 0.21 -1.03 -1.83
N TYR A 84 -0.23 -1.16 -3.09
CA TYR A 84 -1.14 -0.22 -3.73
C TYR A 84 -2.49 -0.16 -3.00
N ALA A 85 -3.10 -1.32 -2.75
CA ALA A 85 -4.39 -1.38 -2.09
C ALA A 85 -4.39 -0.72 -0.71
N CYS A 86 -3.32 -0.91 0.09
CA CYS A 86 -3.19 -0.23 1.37
C CYS A 86 -3.07 1.29 1.22
N ASN A 87 -2.17 1.77 0.36
CA ASN A 87 -1.94 3.20 0.19
C ASN A 87 -3.18 3.90 -0.37
N ASP A 88 -3.85 3.29 -1.33
CA ASP A 88 -5.05 3.85 -1.95
C ASP A 88 -6.24 3.86 -0.99
N PHE A 89 -6.34 2.85 -0.12
CA PHE A 89 -7.36 2.84 0.93
C PHE A 89 -7.13 3.94 1.98
N LEU A 90 -5.88 4.22 2.33
CA LEU A 90 -5.57 5.35 3.23
C LEU A 90 -5.88 6.70 2.56
N ALA A 91 -5.56 6.86 1.28
CA ALA A 91 -5.94 8.04 0.50
C ALA A 91 -7.47 8.21 0.43
N LEU A 92 -8.22 7.10 0.25
CA LEU A 92 -9.68 7.10 0.28
C LEU A 92 -10.23 7.63 1.61
N LYS A 93 -9.67 7.20 2.75
CA LYS A 93 -10.10 7.71 4.06
C LYS A 93 -9.94 9.22 4.17
N ILE A 94 -8.82 9.76 3.68
CA ILE A 94 -8.57 11.21 3.70
C ILE A 94 -9.54 11.95 2.78
N SER A 95 -9.69 11.53 1.54
CA SER A 95 -10.62 12.17 0.60
C SER A 95 -12.07 12.10 1.10
N TYR A 96 -12.49 10.95 1.65
CA TYR A 96 -13.80 10.81 2.27
C TYR A 96 -14.02 11.82 3.39
N MET A 97 -13.05 11.98 4.30
CA MET A 97 -13.16 12.94 5.40
C MET A 97 -13.17 14.39 4.89
N ASN A 98 -12.46 14.70 3.81
CA ASN A 98 -12.49 16.02 3.18
C ASN A 98 -13.87 16.32 2.57
N GLU A 99 -14.47 15.36 1.90
CA GLU A 99 -15.85 15.48 1.35
C GLU A 99 -16.89 15.70 2.46
N ILE A 100 -16.79 14.93 3.55
CA ILE A 100 -17.65 15.08 4.72
C ILE A 100 -17.42 16.44 5.40
N ALA A 101 -16.19 16.94 5.46
CA ALA A 101 -15.90 18.27 6.01
C ALA A 101 -16.62 19.38 5.22
N ASN A 102 -16.57 19.32 3.90
CA ASN A 102 -17.31 20.28 3.06
C ASN A 102 -18.82 20.24 3.31
N LEU A 103 -19.39 19.04 3.50
CA LEU A 103 -20.81 18.90 3.84
C LEU A 103 -21.10 19.44 5.26
N CYS A 104 -20.21 19.23 6.23
CA CYS A 104 -20.35 19.73 7.58
C CYS A 104 -20.50 21.26 7.61
N GLU A 105 -19.70 21.98 6.82
CA GLU A 105 -19.82 23.44 6.69
C GLU A 105 -21.23 23.88 6.23
N LEU A 106 -21.84 23.12 5.35
CA LEU A 106 -23.19 23.43 4.80
C LEU A 106 -24.31 23.12 5.79
N VAL A 107 -24.16 22.09 6.62
CA VAL A 107 -25.22 21.62 7.53
C VAL A 107 -25.01 22.07 8.99
N GLY A 108 -23.90 22.79 9.27
CA GLY A 108 -23.57 23.27 10.62
C GLY A 108 -23.08 22.17 11.57
N ALA A 109 -22.46 21.12 11.04
CA ALA A 109 -21.81 20.06 11.85
C ALA A 109 -20.31 20.36 12.01
N ASP A 110 -19.69 19.71 13.02
CA ASP A 110 -18.24 19.81 13.26
C ASP A 110 -17.54 18.52 12.80
N ILE A 111 -16.61 18.64 11.88
CA ILE A 111 -15.86 17.51 11.32
C ILE A 111 -14.98 16.82 12.37
N GLU A 112 -14.45 17.54 13.34
CA GLU A 112 -13.63 16.96 14.41
C GLU A 112 -14.49 16.10 15.37
N ASP A 113 -15.73 16.51 15.63
CA ASP A 113 -16.68 15.69 16.39
C ASP A 113 -17.06 14.41 15.64
N ILE A 114 -17.25 14.51 14.32
CA ILE A 114 -17.53 13.35 13.47
C ILE A 114 -16.32 12.41 13.45
N ALA A 115 -15.11 12.93 13.23
CA ALA A 115 -13.89 12.14 13.24
C ALA A 115 -13.69 11.43 14.60
N ARG A 116 -13.94 12.16 15.71
CA ARG A 116 -13.89 11.58 17.04
C ARG A 116 -14.94 10.48 17.25
N GLY A 117 -16.18 10.72 16.84
CA GLY A 117 -17.24 9.71 16.92
C GLY A 117 -16.91 8.45 16.11
N MET A 118 -16.45 8.62 14.87
CA MET A 118 -16.03 7.52 14.01
C MET A 118 -14.84 6.73 14.58
N SER A 119 -13.92 7.39 15.25
CA SER A 119 -12.70 6.77 15.78
C SER A 119 -12.95 5.69 16.84
N TYR A 120 -14.10 5.74 17.52
CA TYR A 120 -14.52 4.73 18.52
C TYR A 120 -15.01 3.43 17.87
N ASP A 121 -15.35 3.43 16.59
CA ASP A 121 -15.70 2.20 15.89
C ASP A 121 -14.43 1.48 15.45
N THR A 122 -14.14 0.34 16.08
CA THR A 122 -12.93 -0.45 15.79
C THR A 122 -12.87 -0.97 14.36
N ARG A 123 -14.00 -1.07 13.66
CA ARG A 123 -14.07 -1.45 12.24
C ARG A 123 -13.55 -0.35 11.33
N ILE A 124 -13.63 0.92 11.76
CA ILE A 124 -13.14 2.10 11.04
C ILE A 124 -11.69 2.39 11.45
N GLY A 125 -11.41 2.34 12.74
CA GLY A 125 -10.12 2.71 13.34
C GLY A 125 -9.90 4.23 13.36
N SER A 126 -8.98 4.68 14.22
CA SER A 126 -8.74 6.11 14.49
C SER A 126 -7.83 6.81 13.48
N ASN A 127 -7.08 6.07 12.68
CA ASN A 127 -6.07 6.65 11.79
C ASN A 127 -6.69 7.15 10.48
N PHE A 128 -6.12 8.25 9.93
CA PHE A 128 -6.51 8.84 8.65
C PHE A 128 -7.94 9.39 8.60
N LEU A 129 -8.46 9.86 9.75
CA LEU A 129 -9.78 10.52 9.85
C LEU A 129 -9.68 12.04 9.92
N LYS A 130 -8.49 12.63 9.83
CA LYS A 130 -8.32 14.08 9.91
C LYS A 130 -8.56 14.71 8.54
N ALA A 131 -9.52 15.63 8.48
CA ALA A 131 -9.77 16.43 7.29
C ALA A 131 -8.67 17.50 7.09
N GLY A 132 -8.47 17.93 5.85
CA GLY A 132 -7.52 18.96 5.44
C GLY A 132 -7.71 19.33 3.97
N ILE A 133 -6.70 19.96 3.38
CA ILE A 133 -6.74 20.44 1.98
C ILE A 133 -6.59 19.34 0.93
N GLY A 134 -6.49 18.09 1.34
CA GLY A 134 -6.27 16.93 0.47
C GLY A 134 -5.22 15.99 1.06
N TYR A 135 -5.00 14.85 0.39
CA TYR A 135 -3.86 14.00 0.72
C TYR A 135 -2.63 14.45 -0.08
N GLY A 136 -1.46 14.31 0.53
CA GLY A 136 -0.20 14.75 -0.05
C GLY A 136 0.90 13.70 0.08
N GLY A 137 2.13 14.19 0.10
CA GLY A 137 3.32 13.35 0.11
C GLY A 137 3.67 12.78 -1.26
N SER A 138 4.68 11.93 -1.30
CA SER A 138 5.15 11.32 -2.56
C SER A 138 4.40 10.03 -2.92
N CYS A 139 3.88 9.30 -1.93
CA CYS A 139 3.34 7.95 -2.13
C CYS A 139 1.89 7.96 -2.62
N PHE A 140 0.97 8.61 -1.90
CA PHE A 140 -0.45 8.56 -2.25
C PHE A 140 -0.76 9.08 -3.66
N PRO A 141 -0.28 10.27 -4.08
CA PRO A 141 -0.53 10.75 -5.44
C PRO A 141 0.07 9.86 -6.52
N LYS A 142 1.22 9.27 -6.26
CA LYS A 142 1.89 8.37 -7.20
C LYS A 142 1.14 7.05 -7.32
N ASP A 143 0.74 6.46 -6.20
CA ASP A 143 0.17 5.11 -6.16
C ASP A 143 -1.28 5.10 -6.65
N THR A 144 -2.11 6.08 -6.30
CA THR A 144 -3.47 6.23 -6.83
C THR A 144 -3.47 6.38 -8.35
N LYS A 145 -2.57 7.23 -8.90
CA LYS A 145 -2.41 7.39 -10.35
C LYS A 145 -1.91 6.11 -11.03
N ALA A 146 -0.95 5.42 -10.41
CA ALA A 146 -0.40 4.19 -10.94
C ALA A 146 -1.43 3.06 -10.97
N LEU A 147 -2.21 2.88 -9.89
CA LEU A 147 -3.25 1.86 -9.83
C LEU A 147 -4.36 2.12 -10.84
N LYS A 148 -4.80 3.37 -10.99
CA LYS A 148 -5.75 3.81 -12.02
C LYS A 148 -5.24 3.49 -13.44
N PHE A 149 -3.97 3.77 -13.71
CA PHE A 149 -3.34 3.45 -14.99
C PHE A 149 -3.28 1.94 -15.25
N ILE A 150 -2.84 1.14 -14.26
CA ILE A 150 -2.79 -0.31 -14.36
C ILE A 150 -4.18 -0.88 -14.65
N ALA A 151 -5.22 -0.46 -13.92
CA ALA A 151 -6.58 -0.93 -14.14
C ALA A 151 -7.04 -0.72 -15.59
N ARG A 152 -6.77 0.46 -16.16
CA ARG A 152 -7.11 0.79 -17.55
C ARG A 152 -6.40 -0.10 -18.54
N GLN A 153 -5.14 -0.49 -18.30
CA GLN A 153 -4.41 -1.43 -19.17
C GLN A 153 -5.07 -2.82 -19.22
N TYR A 154 -5.80 -3.20 -18.17
CA TYR A 154 -6.57 -4.45 -18.10
C TYR A 154 -8.06 -4.28 -18.42
N GLY A 155 -8.45 -3.13 -19.02
CA GLY A 155 -9.84 -2.86 -19.40
C GLY A 155 -10.78 -2.65 -18.20
N SER A 156 -10.23 -2.39 -17.00
CA SER A 156 -10.99 -2.15 -15.76
C SER A 156 -10.98 -0.67 -15.40
N GLN A 157 -12.05 -0.23 -14.72
CA GLN A 157 -12.17 1.11 -14.17
C GLN A 157 -12.33 1.02 -12.64
N LEU A 158 -11.51 1.76 -11.92
CA LEU A 158 -11.55 1.83 -10.46
C LEU A 158 -12.32 3.09 -10.02
N LYS A 159 -13.65 3.05 -10.09
CA LYS A 159 -14.52 4.20 -9.80
C LYS A 159 -14.23 4.86 -8.45
N THR A 160 -13.99 4.06 -7.40
CA THR A 160 -13.66 4.58 -6.07
C THR A 160 -12.35 5.36 -6.08
N ILE A 161 -11.32 4.85 -6.75
CA ILE A 161 -10.02 5.52 -6.81
C ILE A 161 -10.08 6.76 -7.73
N GLU A 162 -10.90 6.72 -8.76
CA GLU A 162 -11.16 7.92 -9.57
C GLU A 162 -11.79 9.03 -8.72
N ALA A 163 -12.81 8.73 -7.92
CA ALA A 163 -13.41 9.68 -6.99
C ALA A 163 -12.42 10.21 -5.94
N VAL A 164 -11.57 9.36 -5.39
CA VAL A 164 -10.51 9.75 -4.42
C VAL A 164 -9.54 10.78 -5.01
N VAL A 165 -9.26 10.70 -6.30
CA VAL A 165 -8.35 11.64 -7.00
C VAL A 165 -9.04 12.95 -7.34
N ASP A 166 -10.37 12.92 -7.50
CA ASP A 166 -11.17 14.08 -7.91
C ASP A 166 -11.56 14.97 -6.71
N VAL A 167 -11.50 14.46 -5.49
CA VAL A 167 -11.70 15.21 -4.23
C VAL A 167 -10.44 15.96 -3.83
#